data_4cae44207039666d90d90732d45a9378
#
_entry.id   4cae44207039666d90d90732d45a9378
#
_cell.length_a   1.000
_cell.length_b   1.000
_cell.length_c   1.000
_cell.angle_alpha   90.00
_cell.angle_beta   90.00
_cell.angle_gamma   90.00
#
_symmetry.space_group_name_H-M   'P 1'
#
loop_
_entity.id
_entity.type
_entity.pdbx_description
1 polymer ?
#
loop_
_entity_poly.entity_id
_entity_poly.type
_entity_poly.pdbx_seq_one_letter_code
_entity_poly.pdbx_strand_id
1 'polypeptide(L)'
;MAEVDLVTLADAGAFVSHEHQSHLAAVRMSDWRIDAAHSAFRFTDAEGVEHAIRAHFIGTSSPDDGTWLWGWDNINGFPPAFVKQSERIRALGERYAIPEFTHATLVLSDELPSTLMNAVKAVTGVTAHFSAPTGNGATRAWLLLDDPLLALPRPTVARAVAVVTSALAGTATVDHRGALTAWAEQRGARLTGAGEDVVELTLDDGSLQVRFDAAGRIAGLGKRLSGAPVASEPPKEQAAEPAAPERPEEQAAEPAAEAAEPPAPSPPERRGLLQRLLGR
;
A
#
# COMPACT_ATOMS: atom_id res chain seq x y z
N MET A 1 -16.30 -14.95 -18.06
CA MET A 1 -15.03 -14.67 -17.38
C MET A 1 -15.10 -13.21 -17.01
N ALA A 2 -14.85 -12.84 -15.75
CA ALA A 2 -14.74 -11.42 -15.39
C ALA A 2 -13.63 -10.78 -16.23
N GLU A 3 -13.91 -9.58 -16.74
CA GLU A 3 -12.93 -8.77 -17.47
C GLU A 3 -11.81 -8.40 -16.49
N VAL A 4 -10.56 -8.66 -16.88
CA VAL A 4 -9.40 -8.31 -16.06
C VAL A 4 -9.01 -6.90 -16.44
N ASP A 5 -9.26 -5.94 -15.55
CA ASP A 5 -8.91 -4.53 -15.72
C ASP A 5 -8.04 -4.02 -14.56
N LEU A 6 -7.62 -2.76 -14.64
CA LEU A 6 -6.79 -2.13 -13.62
C LEU A 6 -7.47 -2.12 -12.24
N VAL A 7 -8.79 -1.84 -12.19
CA VAL A 7 -9.52 -1.71 -10.93
C VAL A 7 -9.62 -3.06 -10.22
N THR A 8 -9.99 -4.11 -10.96
CA THR A 8 -10.06 -5.49 -10.43
C THR A 8 -8.69 -5.94 -9.88
N LEU A 9 -7.60 -5.64 -10.60
CA LEU A 9 -6.25 -5.97 -10.14
C LEU A 9 -5.84 -5.14 -8.92
N ALA A 10 -6.20 -3.86 -8.89
CA ALA A 10 -5.91 -2.99 -7.75
C ALA A 10 -6.64 -3.45 -6.49
N ASP A 11 -7.92 -3.83 -6.60
CA ASP A 11 -8.69 -4.40 -5.50
C ASP A 11 -8.05 -5.69 -4.98
N ALA A 12 -7.64 -6.59 -5.88
CA ALA A 12 -6.97 -7.83 -5.50
C ALA A 12 -5.64 -7.63 -4.74
N GLY A 13 -4.95 -6.52 -4.98
CA GLY A 13 -3.71 -6.19 -4.28
C GLY A 13 -3.89 -5.28 -3.05
N ALA A 14 -5.07 -4.68 -2.85
CA ALA A 14 -5.25 -3.60 -1.88
C ALA A 14 -4.94 -4.01 -0.44
N PHE A 15 -5.53 -5.09 0.07
CA PHE A 15 -5.38 -5.48 1.48
C PHE A 15 -3.97 -6.02 1.78
N VAL A 16 -3.38 -6.83 0.90
CA VAL A 16 -2.01 -7.31 1.10
C VAL A 16 -0.99 -6.18 0.97
N SER A 17 -1.24 -5.24 0.07
CA SER A 17 -0.43 -4.02 -0.07
C SER A 17 -0.42 -3.25 1.24
N HIS A 18 -1.60 -2.99 1.80
CA HIS A 18 -1.73 -2.25 3.06
C HIS A 18 -1.06 -2.98 4.23
N GLU A 19 -1.26 -4.30 4.35
CA GLU A 19 -0.59 -5.12 5.37
C GLU A 19 0.93 -5.02 5.26
N HIS A 20 1.46 -5.11 4.04
CA HIS A 20 2.91 -5.06 3.82
C HIS A 20 3.49 -3.68 4.11
N GLN A 21 2.80 -2.60 3.74
CA GLN A 21 3.24 -1.24 4.06
C GLN A 21 3.28 -0.99 5.56
N SER A 22 2.29 -1.49 6.30
CA SER A 22 2.28 -1.43 7.77
C SER A 22 3.43 -2.25 8.38
N HIS A 23 3.75 -3.41 7.79
CA HIS A 23 4.88 -4.24 8.21
C HIS A 23 6.21 -3.54 7.91
N LEU A 24 6.37 -2.99 6.72
CA LEU A 24 7.57 -2.28 6.29
C LEU A 24 7.85 -1.05 7.16
N ALA A 25 6.82 -0.31 7.56
CA ALA A 25 6.94 0.83 8.47
C ALA A 25 7.54 0.44 9.84
N ALA A 26 7.32 -0.80 10.29
CA ALA A 26 7.88 -1.30 11.55
C ALA A 26 9.38 -1.63 11.46
N VAL A 27 9.95 -1.81 10.27
CA VAL A 27 11.39 -2.08 10.06
C VAL A 27 12.26 -0.85 10.38
N ARG A 28 11.68 0.37 10.37
CA ARG A 28 12.38 1.63 10.69
C ARG A 28 13.68 1.82 9.90
N MET A 29 13.57 1.73 8.57
CA MET A 29 14.70 1.89 7.67
C MET A 29 15.27 3.31 7.72
N SER A 30 16.57 3.45 7.90
CA SER A 30 17.34 4.69 7.81
C SER A 30 18.42 4.57 6.75
N ASP A 31 19.10 5.67 6.43
CA ASP A 31 20.25 5.74 5.52
C ASP A 31 20.06 4.95 4.22
N TRP A 32 18.84 4.98 3.69
CA TRP A 32 18.50 4.21 2.51
C TRP A 32 19.09 4.82 1.23
N ARG A 33 19.45 3.95 0.29
CA ARG A 33 19.87 4.33 -1.06
C ARG A 33 19.44 3.32 -2.10
N ILE A 34 19.19 3.78 -3.31
CA ILE A 34 18.90 2.95 -4.48
C ILE A 34 20.21 2.65 -5.20
N ASP A 35 20.54 1.37 -5.33
CA ASP A 35 21.69 0.87 -6.09
C ASP A 35 21.16 0.20 -7.38
N ALA A 36 20.84 1.02 -8.37
CA ALA A 36 20.24 0.53 -9.62
C ALA A 36 21.17 -0.41 -10.40
N ALA A 37 22.50 -0.18 -10.33
CA ALA A 37 23.48 -1.01 -11.02
C ALA A 37 23.45 -2.47 -10.53
N HIS A 38 23.15 -2.67 -9.25
CA HIS A 38 23.06 -4.00 -8.64
C HIS A 38 21.60 -4.44 -8.40
N SER A 39 20.60 -3.67 -8.89
CA SER A 39 19.19 -3.93 -8.65
C SER A 39 18.86 -4.10 -7.16
N ALA A 40 19.45 -3.25 -6.31
CA ALA A 40 19.35 -3.33 -4.87
C ALA A 40 18.79 -2.05 -4.24
N PHE A 41 18.09 -2.23 -3.13
CA PHE A 41 17.76 -1.18 -2.18
C PHE A 41 18.55 -1.44 -0.90
N ARG A 42 19.35 -0.48 -0.49
CA ARG A 42 20.19 -0.58 0.70
C ARG A 42 19.65 0.30 1.78
N PHE A 43 19.65 -0.17 3.02
CA PHE A 43 19.20 0.59 4.18
C PHE A 43 19.86 0.07 5.46
N THR A 44 19.83 0.88 6.51
CA THR A 44 20.22 0.48 7.86
C THR A 44 18.97 0.30 8.70
N ASP A 45 18.86 -0.82 9.43
CA ASP A 45 17.74 -1.08 10.34
C ASP A 45 17.89 -0.36 11.69
N ALA A 46 16.93 -0.58 12.58
CA ALA A 46 16.92 0.05 13.91
C ALA A 46 18.08 -0.40 14.81
N GLU A 47 18.64 -1.56 14.55
CA GLU A 47 19.79 -2.15 15.24
C GLU A 47 21.14 -1.69 14.66
N GLY A 48 21.12 -0.89 13.58
CA GLY A 48 22.33 -0.37 12.92
C GLY A 48 22.94 -1.35 11.92
N VAL A 49 22.21 -2.41 11.52
CA VAL A 49 22.68 -3.39 10.53
C VAL A 49 22.36 -2.92 9.11
N GLU A 50 23.37 -2.92 8.23
CA GLU A 50 23.16 -2.61 6.82
C GLU A 50 22.60 -3.84 6.07
N HIS A 51 21.52 -3.61 5.33
CA HIS A 51 20.87 -4.58 4.46
C HIS A 51 20.96 -4.15 2.99
N ALA A 52 21.08 -5.13 2.10
CA ALA A 52 21.00 -4.95 0.66
C ALA A 52 19.98 -5.93 0.11
N ILE A 53 18.78 -5.47 -0.16
CA ILE A 53 17.66 -6.28 -0.62
C ILE A 53 17.39 -6.04 -2.11
N ARG A 54 16.82 -7.03 -2.78
CA ARG A 54 16.47 -6.90 -4.20
C ARG A 54 15.40 -5.84 -4.41
N ALA A 55 15.63 -4.98 -5.40
CA ALA A 55 14.70 -3.95 -5.80
C ALA A 55 14.38 -4.02 -7.29
N HIS A 56 13.12 -3.73 -7.63
CA HIS A 56 12.65 -3.62 -9.00
C HIS A 56 12.04 -2.24 -9.20
N PHE A 57 12.55 -1.49 -10.15
CA PHE A 57 12.02 -0.19 -10.51
C PHE A 57 10.75 -0.35 -11.33
N ILE A 58 9.67 0.27 -10.85
CA ILE A 58 8.35 0.19 -11.49
C ILE A 58 8.06 1.42 -12.32
N GLY A 59 8.39 2.60 -11.82
CA GLY A 59 8.14 3.85 -12.52
C GLY A 59 8.40 5.07 -11.65
N THR A 60 8.03 6.23 -12.17
CA THR A 60 8.09 7.50 -11.45
C THR A 60 6.76 8.23 -11.54
N SER A 61 6.39 8.92 -10.45
CA SER A 61 5.32 9.91 -10.45
C SER A 61 5.93 11.31 -10.32
N SER A 62 5.53 12.23 -11.22
CA SER A 62 5.96 13.63 -11.22
C SER A 62 4.73 14.55 -11.12
N PRO A 63 4.39 15.06 -9.93
CA PRO A 63 3.29 16.01 -9.76
C PRO A 63 3.47 17.28 -10.59
N ASP A 64 4.70 17.79 -10.69
CA ASP A 64 5.00 19.01 -11.45
C ASP A 64 4.72 18.86 -12.96
N ASP A 65 4.94 17.66 -13.50
CA ASP A 65 4.65 17.33 -14.90
C ASP A 65 3.24 16.73 -15.09
N GLY A 66 2.53 16.42 -14.01
CA GLY A 66 1.22 15.74 -14.03
C GLY A 66 1.29 14.34 -14.64
N THR A 67 2.43 13.60 -14.46
CA THR A 67 2.66 12.33 -15.17
C THR A 67 3.13 11.21 -14.25
N TRP A 68 2.70 10.00 -14.64
CA TRP A 68 3.37 8.74 -14.27
C TRP A 68 4.15 8.24 -15.49
N LEU A 69 5.41 7.81 -15.27
CA LEU A 69 6.24 7.17 -16.29
C LEU A 69 6.58 5.75 -15.86
N TRP A 70 6.33 4.77 -16.74
CA TRP A 70 6.68 3.39 -16.46
C TRP A 70 8.18 3.12 -16.59
N GLY A 71 8.71 2.28 -15.69
CA GLY A 71 10.11 1.87 -15.69
C GLY A 71 10.52 1.01 -16.90
N TRP A 72 9.58 0.35 -17.56
CA TRP A 72 9.85 -0.46 -18.75
C TRP A 72 10.18 0.36 -20.00
N ASP A 73 9.79 1.64 -20.07
CA ASP A 73 10.25 2.55 -21.14
C ASP A 73 11.74 2.83 -21.03
N ASN A 74 12.30 2.64 -19.86
CA ASN A 74 13.72 2.59 -19.51
C ASN A 74 14.58 3.71 -20.12
N ILE A 75 14.05 4.92 -20.18
CA ILE A 75 14.72 6.12 -20.72
C ILE A 75 16.08 6.41 -20.04
N ASN A 76 16.30 5.85 -18.84
CA ASN A 76 17.53 6.01 -18.05
C ASN A 76 18.57 4.92 -18.32
N GLY A 77 18.27 3.91 -19.14
CA GLY A 77 19.18 2.81 -19.44
C GLY A 77 19.51 1.94 -18.21
N PHE A 78 18.56 1.73 -17.30
CA PHE A 78 18.78 0.86 -16.14
C PHE A 78 19.02 -0.60 -16.57
N PRO A 79 19.76 -1.38 -15.74
CA PRO A 79 19.97 -2.80 -16.00
C PRO A 79 18.63 -3.56 -16.15
N PRO A 80 18.55 -4.56 -17.05
CA PRO A 80 17.32 -5.35 -17.27
C PRO A 80 16.77 -5.97 -15.98
N ALA A 81 17.62 -6.40 -15.06
CA ALA A 81 17.19 -6.96 -13.78
C ALA A 81 16.42 -5.98 -12.92
N PHE A 82 16.76 -4.67 -13.02
CA PHE A 82 16.11 -3.62 -12.25
C PHE A 82 14.72 -3.26 -12.75
N VAL A 83 14.48 -3.33 -14.08
CA VAL A 83 13.18 -3.03 -14.71
C VAL A 83 12.34 -4.27 -15.01
N LYS A 84 12.83 -5.46 -14.69
CA LYS A 84 12.20 -6.74 -15.04
C LYS A 84 10.72 -6.85 -14.67
N GLN A 85 10.34 -6.40 -13.48
CA GLN A 85 8.93 -6.48 -13.07
C GLN A 85 8.06 -5.47 -13.83
N SER A 86 8.58 -4.31 -14.13
CA SER A 86 7.91 -3.32 -14.97
C SER A 86 7.66 -3.85 -16.39
N GLU A 87 8.65 -4.52 -17.02
CA GLU A 87 8.49 -5.19 -18.31
C GLU A 87 7.44 -6.31 -18.25
N ARG A 88 7.40 -7.08 -17.15
CA ARG A 88 6.36 -8.11 -16.94
C ARG A 88 4.96 -7.50 -16.89
N ILE A 89 4.80 -6.34 -16.27
CA ILE A 89 3.53 -5.60 -16.22
C ILE A 89 3.11 -5.18 -17.62
N ARG A 90 4.03 -4.64 -18.43
CA ARG A 90 3.75 -4.31 -19.83
C ARG A 90 3.25 -5.51 -20.62
N ALA A 91 3.97 -6.64 -20.57
CA ALA A 91 3.61 -7.87 -21.27
C ALA A 91 2.22 -8.40 -20.84
N LEU A 92 1.86 -8.23 -19.58
CA LEU A 92 0.54 -8.57 -19.06
C LEU A 92 -0.53 -7.61 -19.61
N GLY A 93 -0.22 -6.31 -19.65
CA GLY A 93 -1.08 -5.30 -20.27
C GLY A 93 -1.38 -5.59 -21.75
N GLU A 94 -0.36 -5.99 -22.52
CA GLU A 94 -0.51 -6.41 -23.91
C GLU A 94 -1.40 -7.67 -24.03
N ARG A 95 -1.22 -8.65 -23.12
CA ARG A 95 -1.98 -9.91 -23.13
C ARG A 95 -3.46 -9.72 -22.80
N TYR A 96 -3.79 -8.85 -21.84
CA TYR A 96 -5.14 -8.66 -21.33
C TYR A 96 -5.80 -7.35 -21.77
N ALA A 97 -5.15 -6.63 -22.67
CA ALA A 97 -5.61 -5.36 -23.21
C ALA A 97 -5.88 -4.31 -22.10
N ILE A 98 -4.94 -4.18 -21.13
CA ILE A 98 -5.02 -3.17 -20.07
C ILE A 98 -4.22 -1.94 -20.50
N PRO A 99 -4.88 -0.83 -20.91
CA PRO A 99 -4.22 0.33 -21.50
C PRO A 99 -3.20 0.98 -20.56
N GLU A 100 -3.50 1.03 -19.26
CA GLU A 100 -2.65 1.68 -18.26
C GLU A 100 -1.28 0.97 -18.12
N PHE A 101 -1.19 -0.30 -18.47
CA PHE A 101 0.07 -1.06 -18.43
C PHE A 101 0.89 -0.96 -19.72
N THR A 102 0.28 -0.51 -20.82
CA THR A 102 0.89 -0.45 -22.16
C THR A 102 1.26 0.95 -22.62
N HIS A 103 0.66 1.99 -22.04
CA HIS A 103 1.05 3.37 -22.31
C HIS A 103 2.24 3.77 -21.42
N ALA A 104 3.36 4.19 -22.03
CA ALA A 104 4.59 4.55 -21.32
C ALA A 104 4.38 5.70 -20.33
N THR A 105 3.48 6.62 -20.65
CA THR A 105 3.14 7.78 -19.84
C THR A 105 1.64 7.79 -19.57
N LEU A 106 1.26 8.00 -18.30
CA LEU A 106 -0.13 8.18 -17.89
C LEU A 106 -0.31 9.57 -17.28
N VAL A 107 -1.53 10.11 -17.37
CA VAL A 107 -1.91 11.32 -16.63
C VAL A 107 -1.98 10.99 -15.15
N LEU A 108 -1.27 11.74 -14.34
CA LEU A 108 -1.21 11.53 -12.90
C LEU A 108 -2.47 12.09 -12.21
N SER A 109 -3.11 11.27 -11.40
CA SER A 109 -4.04 11.69 -10.33
C SER A 109 -3.46 11.32 -8.97
N ASP A 110 -4.06 11.82 -7.89
CA ASP A 110 -3.59 11.52 -6.53
C ASP A 110 -3.68 10.02 -6.20
N GLU A 111 -4.70 9.33 -6.74
CA GLU A 111 -4.93 7.90 -6.50
C GLU A 111 -4.14 6.98 -7.44
N LEU A 112 -3.72 7.47 -8.63
CA LEU A 112 -3.13 6.63 -9.66
C LEU A 112 -1.92 5.82 -9.16
N PRO A 113 -0.93 6.41 -8.44
CA PRO A 113 0.23 5.65 -7.98
C PRO A 113 -0.15 4.49 -7.06
N SER A 114 -1.08 4.70 -6.13
CA SER A 114 -1.54 3.65 -5.21
C SER A 114 -2.31 2.56 -5.94
N THR A 115 -3.18 2.92 -6.88
CA THR A 115 -3.94 2.00 -7.74
C THR A 115 -3.01 1.13 -8.57
N LEU A 116 -2.04 1.75 -9.27
CA LEU A 116 -1.03 1.03 -10.04
C LEU A 116 -0.20 0.09 -9.17
N MET A 117 0.28 0.57 -8.01
CA MET A 117 1.10 -0.26 -7.12
C MET A 117 0.32 -1.44 -6.52
N ASN A 118 -0.97 -1.27 -6.20
CA ASN A 118 -1.81 -2.39 -5.76
C ASN A 118 -1.97 -3.43 -6.88
N ALA A 119 -2.29 -3.00 -8.10
CA ALA A 119 -2.42 -3.88 -9.26
C ALA A 119 -1.09 -4.61 -9.57
N VAL A 120 0.03 -3.88 -9.58
CA VAL A 120 1.38 -4.44 -9.79
C VAL A 120 1.70 -5.53 -8.77
N LYS A 121 1.36 -5.33 -7.50
CA LYS A 121 1.58 -6.33 -6.43
C LYS A 121 0.72 -7.58 -6.63
N ALA A 122 -0.54 -7.42 -7.02
CA ALA A 122 -1.44 -8.54 -7.31
C ALA A 122 -0.89 -9.45 -8.40
N VAL A 123 -0.29 -8.89 -9.45
CA VAL A 123 0.21 -9.68 -10.60
C VAL A 123 1.65 -10.16 -10.45
N THR A 124 2.48 -9.46 -9.70
CA THR A 124 3.89 -9.86 -9.49
C THR A 124 4.08 -10.82 -8.33
N GLY A 125 3.20 -10.74 -7.33
CA GLY A 125 3.35 -11.43 -6.04
C GLY A 125 4.39 -10.78 -5.12
N VAL A 126 5.06 -9.71 -5.56
CA VAL A 126 6.00 -8.93 -4.73
C VAL A 126 5.21 -7.80 -4.06
N THR A 127 4.93 -7.94 -2.79
CA THR A 127 3.93 -7.11 -2.10
C THR A 127 4.50 -5.96 -1.26
N ALA A 128 5.82 -5.94 -0.98
CA ALA A 128 6.49 -4.79 -0.40
C ALA A 128 6.84 -3.75 -1.46
N HIS A 129 6.61 -2.46 -1.18
CA HIS A 129 7.09 -1.38 -2.05
C HIS A 129 7.67 -0.22 -1.24
N PHE A 130 8.54 0.54 -1.88
CA PHE A 130 9.07 1.78 -1.34
C PHE A 130 8.94 2.89 -2.39
N SER A 131 8.51 4.07 -1.97
CA SER A 131 8.53 5.25 -2.83
C SER A 131 9.57 6.24 -2.33
N ALA A 132 10.60 6.44 -3.14
CA ALA A 132 11.73 7.31 -2.85
C ALA A 132 11.52 8.70 -3.47
N PRO A 133 11.65 9.81 -2.71
CA PRO A 133 11.70 11.12 -3.30
C PRO A 133 12.95 11.24 -4.20
N THR A 134 12.81 11.94 -5.32
CA THR A 134 13.90 12.17 -6.28
C THR A 134 14.04 13.67 -6.57
N GLY A 135 15.22 14.10 -6.94
CA GLY A 135 15.48 15.49 -7.34
C GLY A 135 15.12 16.49 -6.25
N ASN A 136 14.18 17.39 -6.54
CA ASN A 136 13.65 18.38 -5.59
C ASN A 136 12.68 17.82 -4.54
N GLY A 137 12.41 16.51 -4.58
CA GLY A 137 11.51 15.82 -3.66
C GLY A 137 10.05 15.71 -4.15
N ALA A 138 9.63 16.44 -5.18
CA ALA A 138 8.28 16.36 -5.74
C ALA A 138 8.08 15.07 -6.55
N THR A 139 9.04 14.72 -7.40
CA THR A 139 9.03 13.46 -8.15
C THR A 139 9.39 12.29 -7.23
N ARG A 140 8.71 11.15 -7.41
CA ARG A 140 8.97 9.93 -6.63
C ARG A 140 9.28 8.75 -7.55
N ALA A 141 10.33 8.00 -7.20
CA ALA A 141 10.60 6.70 -7.78
C ALA A 141 9.87 5.60 -6.99
N TRP A 142 9.25 4.66 -7.68
CA TRP A 142 8.48 3.56 -7.11
C TRP A 142 9.19 2.23 -7.36
N LEU A 143 9.43 1.49 -6.28
CA LEU A 143 10.20 0.25 -6.27
C LEU A 143 9.39 -0.85 -5.63
N LEU A 144 9.41 -2.07 -6.18
CA LEU A 144 9.08 -3.28 -5.44
C LEU A 144 10.34 -3.78 -4.73
N LEU A 145 10.17 -4.26 -3.49
CA LEU A 145 11.21 -4.83 -2.66
C LEU A 145 10.94 -6.32 -2.46
N ASP A 146 11.89 -7.16 -2.88
CA ASP A 146 11.73 -8.62 -2.93
C ASP A 146 12.85 -9.28 -2.11
N ASP A 147 12.58 -9.54 -0.84
CA ASP A 147 13.53 -10.18 0.08
C ASP A 147 12.81 -10.95 1.19
N PRO A 148 13.32 -12.13 1.61
CA PRO A 148 12.78 -12.87 2.75
C PRO A 148 12.72 -12.08 4.07
N LEU A 149 13.59 -11.09 4.27
CA LEU A 149 13.58 -10.19 5.43
C LEU A 149 12.23 -9.45 5.56
N LEU A 150 11.58 -9.20 4.43
CA LEU A 150 10.31 -8.49 4.37
C LEU A 150 9.10 -9.43 4.39
N ALA A 151 9.31 -10.74 4.59
CA ALA A 151 8.22 -11.70 4.58
C ALA A 151 7.21 -11.39 5.70
N LEU A 152 5.93 -11.34 5.33
CA LEU A 152 4.85 -11.15 6.29
C LEU A 152 4.75 -12.39 7.21
N PRO A 153 4.65 -12.21 8.53
CA PRO A 153 4.39 -13.33 9.44
C PRO A 153 3.01 -13.94 9.16
N ARG A 154 2.78 -15.17 9.66
CA ARG A 154 1.47 -15.83 9.50
C ARG A 154 0.33 -14.92 9.96
N PRO A 155 -0.80 -14.88 9.23
CA PRO A 155 -1.92 -14.04 9.61
C PRO A 155 -2.62 -14.57 10.87
N THR A 156 -2.91 -13.66 11.79
CA THR A 156 -3.72 -13.91 13.00
C THR A 156 -5.04 -13.18 12.90
N VAL A 157 -6.02 -13.54 13.72
CA VAL A 157 -7.32 -12.84 13.79
C VAL A 157 -7.12 -11.35 14.10
N ALA A 158 -6.22 -11.03 15.04
CA ALA A 158 -5.91 -9.64 15.38
C ALA A 158 -5.32 -8.88 14.20
N ARG A 159 -4.39 -9.48 13.46
CA ARG A 159 -3.79 -8.89 12.27
C ARG A 159 -4.82 -8.73 11.13
N ALA A 160 -5.65 -9.74 10.89
CA ALA A 160 -6.71 -9.67 9.89
C ALA A 160 -7.69 -8.52 10.15
N VAL A 161 -8.13 -8.35 11.41
CA VAL A 161 -8.98 -7.21 11.81
C VAL A 161 -8.26 -5.89 11.54
N ALA A 162 -7.00 -5.76 11.95
CA ALA A 162 -6.24 -4.53 11.74
C ALA A 162 -6.07 -4.20 10.25
N VAL A 163 -5.73 -5.20 9.42
CA VAL A 163 -5.56 -5.05 7.96
C VAL A 163 -6.86 -4.58 7.32
N VAL A 164 -7.98 -5.30 7.56
CA VAL A 164 -9.27 -4.93 6.97
C VAL A 164 -9.70 -3.54 7.40
N THR A 165 -9.63 -3.24 8.70
CA THR A 165 -10.06 -1.93 9.23
C THR A 165 -9.25 -0.77 8.66
N SER A 166 -7.92 -0.92 8.65
CA SER A 166 -7.04 0.17 8.19
C SER A 166 -7.00 0.29 6.66
N ALA A 167 -7.13 -0.82 5.93
CA ALA A 167 -7.25 -0.77 4.47
C ALA A 167 -8.52 -0.05 4.02
N LEU A 168 -9.67 -0.32 4.67
CA LEU A 168 -10.92 0.39 4.38
C LEU A 168 -10.86 1.89 4.68
N ALA A 169 -10.03 2.31 5.61
CA ALA A 169 -9.83 3.73 5.91
C ALA A 169 -8.86 4.43 4.93
N GLY A 170 -7.95 3.69 4.30
CA GLY A 170 -6.83 4.24 3.54
C GLY A 170 -6.81 3.92 2.05
N THR A 171 -7.69 3.05 1.53
CA THR A 171 -7.71 2.65 0.12
C THR A 171 -9.12 2.76 -0.49
N ALA A 172 -9.18 3.25 -1.73
CA ALA A 172 -10.41 3.27 -2.52
C ALA A 172 -10.63 1.87 -3.14
N THR A 173 -11.06 0.89 -2.33
CA THR A 173 -11.44 -0.44 -2.81
C THR A 173 -12.88 -0.42 -3.29
N VAL A 174 -13.14 -0.92 -4.49
CA VAL A 174 -14.48 -1.00 -5.10
C VAL A 174 -15.16 -2.33 -4.76
N ASP A 175 -14.47 -3.44 -5.01
CA ASP A 175 -14.94 -4.79 -4.66
C ASP A 175 -14.29 -5.28 -3.36
N HIS A 176 -14.94 -4.97 -2.23
CA HIS A 176 -14.46 -5.40 -0.91
C HIS A 176 -14.44 -6.92 -0.73
N ARG A 177 -15.38 -7.65 -1.37
CA ARG A 177 -15.46 -9.12 -1.28
C ARG A 177 -14.33 -9.75 -2.08
N GLY A 178 -14.08 -9.27 -3.30
CA GLY A 178 -12.96 -9.70 -4.14
C GLY A 178 -11.61 -9.40 -3.47
N ALA A 179 -11.43 -8.20 -2.91
CA ALA A 179 -10.23 -7.81 -2.18
C ALA A 179 -9.95 -8.71 -0.96
N LEU A 180 -10.99 -9.03 -0.17
CA LEU A 180 -10.87 -9.94 0.98
C LEU A 180 -10.51 -11.36 0.52
N THR A 181 -11.14 -11.84 -0.56
CA THR A 181 -10.88 -13.18 -1.13
C THR A 181 -9.43 -13.26 -1.60
N ALA A 182 -8.97 -12.29 -2.37
CA ALA A 182 -7.59 -12.24 -2.86
C ALA A 182 -6.57 -12.17 -1.72
N TRP A 183 -6.87 -11.40 -0.68
CA TRP A 183 -6.01 -11.35 0.53
C TRP A 183 -5.97 -12.70 1.24
N ALA A 184 -7.11 -13.35 1.42
CA ALA A 184 -7.17 -14.67 2.07
C ALA A 184 -6.34 -15.71 1.31
N GLU A 185 -6.47 -15.77 -0.01
CA GLU A 185 -5.69 -16.66 -0.88
C GLU A 185 -4.18 -16.37 -0.78
N GLN A 186 -3.78 -15.10 -0.90
CA GLN A 186 -2.37 -14.70 -0.83
C GLN A 186 -1.74 -14.97 0.54
N ARG A 187 -2.56 -14.94 1.61
CA ARG A 187 -2.11 -15.17 2.99
C ARG A 187 -2.28 -16.61 3.46
N GLY A 188 -2.83 -17.50 2.61
CA GLY A 188 -3.08 -18.90 2.93
C GLY A 188 -4.18 -19.10 3.99
N ALA A 189 -5.06 -18.11 4.15
CA ALA A 189 -6.22 -18.21 5.02
C ALA A 189 -7.40 -18.88 4.28
N ARG A 190 -8.23 -19.62 5.00
CA ARG A 190 -9.39 -20.27 4.41
C ARG A 190 -10.61 -19.36 4.52
N LEU A 191 -11.25 -19.07 3.39
CA LEU A 191 -12.49 -18.33 3.32
C LEU A 191 -13.66 -19.32 3.06
N THR A 192 -14.70 -19.24 3.87
CA THR A 192 -15.93 -20.04 3.72
C THR A 192 -17.16 -19.15 3.79
N GLY A 193 -18.20 -19.49 3.03
CA GLY A 193 -19.51 -18.82 3.14
C GLY A 193 -20.17 -19.18 4.47
N ALA A 194 -20.62 -18.18 5.22
CA ALA A 194 -21.37 -18.34 6.45
C ALA A 194 -22.82 -17.80 6.31
N GLY A 195 -23.20 -17.43 5.09
CA GLY A 195 -24.48 -16.83 4.70
C GLY A 195 -24.32 -16.02 3.43
N GLU A 196 -25.41 -15.42 2.94
CA GLU A 196 -25.40 -14.62 1.72
C GLU A 196 -24.51 -13.37 1.87
N ASP A 197 -24.61 -12.70 3.02
CA ASP A 197 -23.87 -11.46 3.33
C ASP A 197 -22.77 -11.65 4.38
N VAL A 198 -22.40 -12.90 4.71
CA VAL A 198 -21.39 -13.21 5.72
C VAL A 198 -20.39 -14.21 5.16
N VAL A 199 -19.11 -13.91 5.32
CA VAL A 199 -18.03 -14.87 5.09
C VAL A 199 -17.26 -15.09 6.38
N GLU A 200 -16.75 -16.29 6.56
CA GLU A 200 -15.87 -16.63 7.68
C GLU A 200 -14.46 -16.91 7.17
N LEU A 201 -13.52 -16.18 7.73
CA LEU A 201 -12.09 -16.31 7.49
C LEU A 201 -11.50 -17.14 8.62
N THR A 202 -11.02 -18.34 8.32
CA THR A 202 -10.37 -19.23 9.30
C THR A 202 -8.87 -19.00 9.29
N LEU A 203 -8.29 -18.77 10.47
CA LEU A 203 -6.91 -18.48 10.74
C LEU A 203 -6.36 -19.45 11.80
N ASP A 204 -5.03 -19.51 11.99
CA ASP A 204 -4.41 -20.46 12.94
C ASP A 204 -4.88 -20.27 14.40
N ASP A 205 -5.21 -19.03 14.78
CA ASP A 205 -5.59 -18.64 16.15
C ASP A 205 -7.10 -18.39 16.33
N GLY A 206 -7.93 -18.66 15.31
CA GLY A 206 -9.36 -18.48 15.40
C GLY A 206 -10.06 -18.20 14.08
N SER A 207 -11.17 -17.47 14.13
CA SER A 207 -11.90 -17.04 12.94
C SER A 207 -12.34 -15.58 13.01
N LEU A 208 -12.50 -14.99 11.84
CA LEU A 208 -13.03 -13.65 11.64
C LEU A 208 -14.26 -13.74 10.74
N GLN A 209 -15.41 -13.34 11.25
CA GLN A 209 -16.61 -13.15 10.45
C GLN A 209 -16.62 -11.75 9.86
N VAL A 210 -16.83 -11.67 8.55
CA VAL A 210 -16.92 -10.41 7.82
C VAL A 210 -18.32 -10.30 7.23
N ARG A 211 -19.04 -9.26 7.61
CA ARG A 211 -20.39 -8.96 7.10
C ARG A 211 -20.31 -7.89 6.04
N PHE A 212 -21.12 -8.08 4.99
CA PHE A 212 -21.25 -7.13 3.89
C PHE A 212 -22.63 -6.45 3.94
N ASP A 213 -22.71 -5.23 3.45
CA ASP A 213 -23.98 -4.54 3.21
C ASP A 213 -24.58 -4.94 1.85
N ALA A 214 -25.78 -4.45 1.55
CA ALA A 214 -26.47 -4.71 0.28
C ALA A 214 -25.70 -4.19 -0.96
N ALA A 215 -24.72 -3.33 -0.78
CA ALA A 215 -23.83 -2.84 -1.84
C ALA A 215 -22.52 -3.66 -1.92
N GLY A 216 -22.39 -4.75 -1.17
CA GLY A 216 -21.20 -5.60 -1.14
C GLY A 216 -20.02 -5.02 -0.36
N ARG A 217 -20.22 -3.94 0.38
CA ARG A 217 -19.16 -3.31 1.18
C ARG A 217 -19.08 -3.93 2.58
N ILE A 218 -17.88 -4.06 3.13
CA ILE A 218 -17.68 -4.56 4.50
C ILE A 218 -18.37 -3.61 5.49
N ALA A 219 -19.36 -4.14 6.22
CA ALA A 219 -20.20 -3.42 7.17
C ALA A 219 -19.92 -3.79 8.63
N GLY A 220 -19.19 -4.89 8.87
CA GLY A 220 -18.87 -5.30 10.24
C GLY A 220 -17.94 -6.49 10.32
N LEU A 221 -17.23 -6.57 11.45
CA LEU A 221 -16.30 -7.65 11.78
C LEU A 221 -16.68 -8.27 13.11
N GLY A 222 -16.77 -9.60 13.14
CA GLY A 222 -16.95 -10.41 14.35
C GLY A 222 -15.77 -11.36 14.52
N LYS A 223 -15.13 -11.38 15.67
CA LYS A 223 -13.98 -12.26 15.93
C LYS A 223 -14.31 -13.39 16.92
N ARG A 224 -13.72 -14.56 16.68
CA ARG A 224 -13.70 -15.69 17.61
C ARG A 224 -12.28 -16.22 17.71
N LEU A 225 -11.72 -16.25 18.92
CA LEU A 225 -10.39 -16.81 19.17
C LEU A 225 -10.51 -18.27 19.58
N SER A 226 -9.63 -19.14 19.10
CA SER A 226 -9.53 -20.53 19.53
C SER A 226 -9.03 -20.57 20.97
N GLY A 227 -9.81 -21.21 21.86
CA GLY A 227 -9.49 -21.31 23.28
C GLY A 227 -10.12 -20.26 24.20
N ALA A 228 -10.92 -19.33 23.68
CA ALA A 228 -11.73 -18.47 24.55
C ALA A 228 -13.00 -19.24 25.01
N PRO A 229 -13.31 -19.33 26.33
CA PRO A 229 -14.56 -19.88 26.78
C PRO A 229 -15.71 -19.06 26.23
N VAL A 230 -16.77 -19.74 25.78
CA VAL A 230 -18.01 -19.11 25.30
C VAL A 230 -18.58 -18.33 26.49
N ALA A 231 -18.45 -17.00 26.47
CA ALA A 231 -19.14 -16.14 27.42
C ALA A 231 -20.64 -16.19 27.11
N SER A 232 -21.35 -16.92 27.95
CA SER A 232 -22.81 -16.95 27.98
C SER A 232 -23.32 -15.64 28.55
N GLU A 233 -24.35 -15.11 27.92
CA GLU A 233 -25.27 -14.03 28.28
C GLU A 233 -24.75 -12.58 28.36
N PRO A 234 -25.53 -11.65 27.78
CA PRO A 234 -25.32 -10.22 27.93
C PRO A 234 -25.75 -9.77 29.34
N PRO A 235 -25.00 -8.87 29.99
CA PRO A 235 -25.46 -8.25 31.23
C PRO A 235 -26.67 -7.37 30.94
N LYS A 236 -27.69 -7.51 31.78
CA LYS A 236 -28.87 -6.62 31.81
C LYS A 236 -28.43 -5.18 32.05
N GLU A 237 -28.97 -4.33 31.21
CA GLU A 237 -28.91 -2.88 31.25
C GLU A 237 -29.34 -2.34 32.63
N GLN A 238 -28.41 -1.77 33.37
CA GLN A 238 -28.72 -0.87 34.47
C GLN A 238 -28.46 0.56 33.99
N ALA A 239 -29.55 1.30 33.86
CA ALA A 239 -29.53 2.71 33.55
C ALA A 239 -28.79 3.50 34.64
N ALA A 240 -27.79 4.25 34.26
CA ALA A 240 -27.16 5.28 35.08
C ALA A 240 -27.42 6.65 34.43
N GLU A 241 -27.93 7.56 35.25
CA GLU A 241 -28.34 8.94 35.02
C GLU A 241 -27.15 9.81 34.61
N PRO A 242 -27.30 10.81 33.72
CA PRO A 242 -26.19 11.60 33.23
C PRO A 242 -25.83 12.77 34.16
N ALA A 243 -24.58 12.85 34.55
CA ALA A 243 -23.98 14.04 35.16
C ALA A 243 -23.52 15.04 34.09
N ALA A 244 -23.81 16.31 34.29
CA ALA A 244 -23.52 17.45 33.42
C ALA A 244 -22.01 17.77 33.35
N PRO A 245 -21.49 18.27 32.21
CA PRO A 245 -20.10 18.68 32.09
C PRO A 245 -19.86 20.12 32.50
N GLU A 246 -18.85 20.34 33.34
CA GLU A 246 -18.25 21.64 33.59
C GLU A 246 -17.32 22.05 32.43
N ARG A 247 -17.39 23.32 32.03
CA ARG A 247 -16.50 23.95 31.03
C ARG A 247 -15.20 24.40 31.71
N PRO A 248 -14.07 24.29 31.01
CA PRO A 248 -12.93 25.17 31.26
C PRO A 248 -12.86 26.33 30.24
N GLU A 249 -12.38 27.42 30.75
CA GLU A 249 -12.29 28.75 30.15
C GLU A 249 -11.27 28.84 28.99
N GLU A 250 -11.60 29.76 28.12
CA GLU A 250 -10.90 30.29 26.98
C GLU A 250 -9.67 31.12 27.38
N GLN A 251 -8.48 30.77 26.84
CA GLN A 251 -7.32 31.67 26.82
C GLN A 251 -6.92 31.96 25.39
N ALA A 252 -7.07 33.22 25.03
CA ALA A 252 -6.67 33.86 23.79
C ALA A 252 -5.12 33.95 23.70
N ALA A 253 -4.55 33.68 22.56
CA ALA A 253 -3.19 34.08 22.20
C ALA A 253 -3.18 34.80 20.85
N GLU A 254 -2.56 35.96 20.86
CA GLU A 254 -2.42 36.95 19.78
C GLU A 254 -1.50 36.46 18.63
N PRO A 255 -1.57 37.10 17.44
CA PRO A 255 -0.91 36.63 16.23
C PRO A 255 0.51 37.20 16.10
N ALA A 256 1.44 36.38 15.61
CA ALA A 256 2.80 36.79 15.25
C ALA A 256 2.99 36.82 13.73
N ALA A 257 3.38 38.01 13.32
CA ALA A 257 4.19 38.49 12.19
C ALA A 257 4.46 37.62 10.96
N GLU A 258 4.04 38.19 9.87
CA GLU A 258 4.39 38.06 8.45
C GLU A 258 5.92 38.02 8.19
N ALA A 259 6.40 36.98 7.52
CA ALA A 259 7.75 36.89 7.01
C ALA A 259 7.74 36.70 5.49
N ALA A 260 8.53 37.55 4.82
CA ALA A 260 8.61 37.77 3.39
C ALA A 260 9.08 36.55 2.58
N GLU A 261 8.51 36.41 1.39
CA GLU A 261 8.75 35.43 0.35
C GLU A 261 10.12 35.65 -0.33
N PRO A 262 10.97 34.61 -0.52
CA PRO A 262 12.16 34.70 -1.36
C PRO A 262 11.83 34.41 -2.84
N PRO A 263 12.62 34.93 -3.80
CA PRO A 263 12.32 34.88 -5.23
C PRO A 263 12.52 33.48 -5.82
N ALA A 264 11.68 33.14 -6.82
CA ALA A 264 11.64 31.87 -7.54
C ALA A 264 12.95 31.56 -8.28
N PRO A 265 13.44 30.31 -8.24
CA PRO A 265 14.56 29.85 -9.06
C PRO A 265 14.12 29.43 -10.47
N SER A 266 15.00 29.67 -11.45
CA SER A 266 14.86 29.32 -12.86
C SER A 266 14.82 27.80 -13.09
N PRO A 267 14.19 27.30 -14.17
CA PRO A 267 13.95 25.86 -14.38
C PRO A 267 15.25 25.13 -14.76
N PRO A 268 15.53 23.94 -14.17
CA PRO A 268 16.69 23.14 -14.50
C PRO A 268 16.46 22.21 -15.70
N GLU A 269 17.54 21.99 -16.44
CA GLU A 269 17.61 21.11 -17.62
C GLU A 269 17.27 19.63 -17.26
N ARG A 270 16.38 19.03 -18.06
CA ARG A 270 15.71 17.73 -17.81
C ARG A 270 16.59 16.48 -17.78
N ARG A 271 17.87 16.53 -18.14
CA ARG A 271 18.79 15.36 -18.23
C ARG A 271 19.61 15.04 -16.99
N GLY A 272 19.62 15.87 -15.95
CA GLY A 272 20.54 15.73 -14.82
C GLY A 272 19.97 15.11 -13.54
N LEU A 273 18.66 14.91 -13.44
CA LEU A 273 18.01 14.69 -12.15
C LEU A 273 18.22 13.29 -11.58
N LEU A 274 18.09 12.25 -12.39
CA LEU A 274 18.27 10.86 -11.96
C LEU A 274 19.75 10.44 -11.84
N GLN A 275 20.66 11.10 -12.57
CA GLN A 275 22.10 10.84 -12.43
C GLN A 275 22.65 11.25 -11.05
N ARG A 276 22.09 12.27 -10.41
CA ARG A 276 22.49 12.69 -9.05
C ARG A 276 22.04 11.73 -7.95
N LEU A 277 20.95 10.98 -8.17
CA LEU A 277 20.46 9.95 -7.26
C LEU A 277 21.33 8.68 -7.25
N LEU A 278 22.04 8.43 -8.33
CA LEU A 278 22.81 7.20 -8.54
C LEU A 278 24.30 7.34 -8.18
N GLY A 279 24.70 8.43 -7.52
CA GLY A 279 26.06 8.57 -6.95
C GLY A 279 27.17 8.72 -8.00
N ARG A 280 26.90 9.43 -9.11
CA ARG A 280 27.94 9.84 -10.09
C ARG A 280 28.00 11.34 -10.24
#